data_66b3a3290878bbf6630bffe72b884e57
#
_entry.id   66b3a3290878bbf6630bffe72b884e57
#
_cell.length_a   1.000
_cell.length_b   1.000
_cell.length_c   1.000
_cell.angle_alpha   90.00
_cell.angle_beta   90.00
_cell.angle_gamma   90.00
#
_symmetry.space_group_name_H-M   'P 1'
#
loop_
_entity.id
_entity.type
_entity.pdbx_description
1 polymer ?
#
loop_
_entity_poly.entity_id
_entity_poly.type
_entity_poly.pdbx_seq_one_letter_code
_entity_poly.pdbx_strand_id
1 'polypeptide(L)'
;MTGAGRGLGRAHAIELGRHGALVVVNDLGVALDGSPGDETSGHSPAEEVVAEITAAGGCAVANHDDVADFEGARRIIDTALHEFERLDAVVNNAGVVRDRMFVNAGEDEWDTVIRVHLRGHFCVSRLAAEYWRDLAKRTGEGAGGRIVNTSSGAGLLGSVGQAAYSAAKAGIVGLTLVQAAELARYGVTANAIAPSARTRMTETVFAAAMAAPGQPGEFDAMAPGNVSPLVAWLCSTDSAGVTGRVFEIDGGRLTVMDGWQRAGTSDIGRRYGIEEIGETVTELIGRSPDPLPVYGTS
;
A
#
# COMPACT_ATOMS: atom_id res chain seq x y z
N MET A 1 3.78 -4.00 10.40
CA MET A 1 2.87 -2.95 9.89
C MET A 1 3.59 -1.63 9.84
N THR A 2 3.77 -1.01 8.67
CA THR A 2 4.53 0.22 8.51
C THR A 2 3.62 1.45 8.39
N GLY A 3 4.07 2.64 8.89
CA GLY A 3 3.25 3.84 8.97
C GLY A 3 2.00 3.61 9.82
N ALA A 4 2.15 2.91 10.93
CA ALA A 4 1.05 2.37 11.72
C ALA A 4 0.61 3.24 12.90
N GLY A 5 1.24 4.39 13.11
CA GLY A 5 0.91 5.28 14.21
C GLY A 5 -0.36 6.12 13.98
N ARG A 6 -0.81 6.30 12.73
CA ARG A 6 -1.94 7.19 12.41
C ARG A 6 -2.75 6.70 11.20
N GLY A 7 -3.95 7.27 11.03
CA GLY A 7 -4.80 7.05 9.85
C GLY A 7 -5.11 5.59 9.56
N LEU A 8 -4.96 5.19 8.30
CA LEU A 8 -5.19 3.80 7.84
C LEU A 8 -4.31 2.80 8.59
N GLY A 9 -3.01 3.09 8.72
CA GLY A 9 -2.08 2.19 9.37
C GLY A 9 -2.44 1.90 10.83
N ARG A 10 -2.84 2.94 11.58
CA ARG A 10 -3.35 2.77 12.95
C ARG A 10 -4.60 1.89 12.98
N ALA A 11 -5.57 2.15 12.10
CA ALA A 11 -6.80 1.36 12.04
C ALA A 11 -6.51 -0.13 11.72
N HIS A 12 -5.59 -0.39 10.78
CA HIS A 12 -5.18 -1.75 10.44
C HIS A 12 -4.45 -2.45 11.59
N ALA A 13 -3.54 -1.76 12.28
CA ALA A 13 -2.80 -2.33 13.41
C ALA A 13 -3.75 -2.74 14.55
N ILE A 14 -4.72 -1.88 14.89
CA ILE A 14 -5.74 -2.16 15.91
C ILE A 14 -6.61 -3.34 15.49
N GLU A 15 -7.05 -3.39 14.24
CA GLU A 15 -7.89 -4.49 13.73
C GLU A 15 -7.13 -5.82 13.77
N LEU A 16 -5.87 -5.85 13.33
CA LEU A 16 -5.02 -7.04 13.44
C LEU A 16 -4.87 -7.49 14.90
N GLY A 17 -4.61 -6.55 15.82
CA GLY A 17 -4.52 -6.86 17.24
C GLY A 17 -5.81 -7.44 17.82
N ARG A 18 -6.98 -6.93 17.41
CA ARG A 18 -8.31 -7.48 17.81
C ARG A 18 -8.52 -8.91 17.35
N HIS A 19 -7.92 -9.29 16.22
CA HIS A 19 -7.97 -10.66 15.68
C HIS A 19 -6.82 -11.55 16.19
N GLY A 20 -6.09 -11.12 17.23
CA GLY A 20 -5.07 -11.91 17.91
C GLY A 20 -3.71 -11.92 17.21
N ALA A 21 -3.47 -11.05 16.24
CA ALA A 21 -2.14 -10.88 15.68
C ALA A 21 -1.18 -10.23 16.70
N LEU A 22 0.08 -10.67 16.69
CA LEU A 22 1.18 -10.01 17.38
C LEU A 22 1.72 -8.93 16.44
N VAL A 23 1.64 -7.64 16.82
CA VAL A 23 1.82 -6.53 15.88
C VAL A 23 3.09 -5.73 16.18
N VAL A 24 4.01 -5.67 15.23
CA VAL A 24 5.04 -4.62 15.23
C VAL A 24 4.43 -3.36 14.61
N VAL A 25 4.24 -2.34 15.42
CA VAL A 25 3.72 -1.01 15.02
C VAL A 25 4.91 -0.14 14.66
N ASN A 26 5.24 -0.04 13.38
CA ASN A 26 6.32 0.82 12.91
C ASN A 26 5.76 2.18 12.47
N ASP A 27 6.32 3.25 13.02
CA ASP A 27 6.06 4.64 12.59
C ASP A 27 7.25 5.52 12.95
N LEU A 28 7.76 6.27 11.97
CA LEU A 28 8.91 7.16 12.16
C LEU A 28 8.56 8.42 12.98
N GLY A 29 7.28 8.71 13.17
CA GLY A 29 6.83 9.87 13.93
C GLY A 29 6.92 11.21 13.19
N VAL A 30 7.15 11.20 11.88
CA VAL A 30 7.29 12.42 11.06
C VAL A 30 5.93 13.06 10.70
N ALA A 31 5.97 14.33 10.30
CA ALA A 31 4.82 15.03 9.72
C ALA A 31 4.45 14.44 8.34
N LEU A 32 3.29 14.87 7.77
CA LEU A 32 2.79 14.39 6.48
C LEU A 32 3.75 14.64 5.32
N ASP A 33 4.50 15.71 5.39
CA ASP A 33 5.46 16.10 4.38
C ASP A 33 6.85 15.46 4.58
N GLY A 34 7.01 14.61 5.59
CA GLY A 34 8.26 13.96 5.95
C GLY A 34 9.20 14.82 6.82
N SER A 35 8.79 16.04 7.22
CA SER A 35 9.54 16.84 8.19
C SER A 35 9.45 16.24 9.60
N PRO A 36 10.35 16.62 10.55
CA PRO A 36 10.25 16.17 11.94
C PRO A 36 8.86 16.40 12.53
N GLY A 37 8.32 15.40 13.22
CA GLY A 37 7.03 15.47 13.89
C GLY A 37 7.07 16.37 15.13
N ASP A 38 5.88 16.68 15.69
CA ASP A 38 5.74 17.44 16.92
C ASP A 38 5.96 16.50 18.13
N GLU A 39 7.04 16.75 18.88
CA GLU A 39 7.43 15.95 20.05
C GLU A 39 6.68 16.36 21.35
N THR A 40 5.68 17.24 21.26
CA THR A 40 5.04 17.81 22.47
C THR A 40 4.19 16.81 23.27
N SER A 41 3.84 15.65 22.71
CA SER A 41 2.97 14.64 23.36
C SER A 41 3.70 13.69 24.33
N GLY A 42 5.03 13.68 24.35
CA GLY A 42 5.82 12.79 25.22
C GLY A 42 5.77 11.30 24.85
N HIS A 43 4.92 10.90 23.94
CA HIS A 43 4.83 9.53 23.37
C HIS A 43 4.83 9.58 21.85
N SER A 44 5.48 8.58 21.25
CA SER A 44 5.45 8.46 19.79
C SER A 44 4.10 7.94 19.31
N PRO A 45 3.69 8.23 18.05
CA PRO A 45 2.45 7.70 17.49
C PRO A 45 2.39 6.15 17.47
N ALA A 46 3.54 5.48 17.37
CA ALA A 46 3.63 4.03 17.44
C ALA A 46 3.31 3.52 18.86
N GLU A 47 3.86 4.17 19.91
CA GLU A 47 3.62 3.81 21.30
C GLU A 47 2.16 4.03 21.72
N GLU A 48 1.51 5.08 21.23
CA GLU A 48 0.06 5.31 21.46
C GLU A 48 -0.77 4.13 20.92
N VAL A 49 -0.48 3.65 19.72
CA VAL A 49 -1.19 2.51 19.13
C VAL A 49 -0.88 1.21 19.86
N VAL A 50 0.35 0.99 20.28
CA VAL A 50 0.73 -0.16 21.13
C VAL A 50 -0.06 -0.15 22.43
N ALA A 51 -0.16 1.00 23.10
CA ALA A 51 -0.93 1.13 24.34
C ALA A 51 -2.41 0.80 24.11
N GLU A 52 -3.00 1.25 22.99
CA GLU A 52 -4.40 0.97 22.66
C GLU A 52 -4.64 -0.52 22.39
N ILE A 53 -3.77 -1.17 21.59
CA ILE A 53 -3.87 -2.61 21.32
C ILE A 53 -3.74 -3.41 22.62
N THR A 54 -2.79 -3.05 23.49
CA THR A 54 -2.55 -3.72 24.77
C THR A 54 -3.72 -3.53 25.74
N ALA A 55 -4.28 -2.31 25.81
CA ALA A 55 -5.46 -2.04 26.64
C ALA A 55 -6.69 -2.85 26.17
N ALA A 56 -6.78 -3.18 24.89
CA ALA A 56 -7.83 -4.06 24.33
C ALA A 56 -7.53 -5.56 24.51
N GLY A 57 -6.43 -5.94 25.16
CA GLY A 57 -6.02 -7.33 25.41
C GLY A 57 -5.20 -7.96 24.29
N GLY A 58 -4.79 -7.20 23.29
CA GLY A 58 -3.88 -7.64 22.22
C GLY A 58 -2.40 -7.53 22.62
N CYS A 59 -1.51 -7.89 21.70
CA CYS A 59 -0.07 -7.81 21.90
C CYS A 59 0.59 -7.02 20.76
N ALA A 60 1.36 -5.99 21.09
CA ALA A 60 2.06 -5.16 20.13
C ALA A 60 3.36 -4.59 20.69
N VAL A 61 4.30 -4.26 19.81
CA VAL A 61 5.55 -3.56 20.14
C VAL A 61 5.79 -2.41 19.16
N ALA A 62 6.38 -1.33 19.63
CA ALA A 62 6.69 -0.17 18.79
C ALA A 62 8.03 -0.34 18.09
N ASN A 63 8.15 0.23 16.88
CA ASN A 63 9.39 0.37 16.14
C ASN A 63 9.40 1.73 15.44
N HIS A 64 10.57 2.40 15.39
CA HIS A 64 10.72 3.77 14.89
C HIS A 64 11.70 3.89 13.73
N ASP A 65 12.04 2.77 13.09
CA ASP A 65 12.99 2.75 11.99
C ASP A 65 12.40 3.25 10.68
N ASP A 66 13.26 3.84 9.85
CA ASP A 66 12.91 4.31 8.52
C ASP A 66 12.76 3.12 7.53
N VAL A 67 11.57 2.97 6.96
CA VAL A 67 11.26 1.93 5.98
C VAL A 67 12.09 2.03 4.70
N ALA A 68 12.56 3.23 4.35
CA ALA A 68 13.30 3.49 3.13
C ALA A 68 14.83 3.43 3.31
N ASP A 69 15.31 3.28 4.55
CA ASP A 69 16.67 2.85 4.86
C ASP A 69 16.73 1.32 4.92
N PHE A 70 17.68 0.71 4.20
CA PHE A 70 17.71 -0.75 4.11
C PHE A 70 18.04 -1.40 5.46
N GLU A 71 18.92 -0.79 6.26
CA GLU A 71 19.23 -1.26 7.60
C GLU A 71 18.09 -0.94 8.60
N GLY A 72 17.38 0.17 8.41
CA GLY A 72 16.14 0.46 9.14
C GLY A 72 15.07 -0.59 8.87
N ALA A 73 14.83 -0.92 7.60
CA ALA A 73 13.92 -1.98 7.22
C ALA A 73 14.32 -3.36 7.80
N ARG A 74 15.63 -3.64 7.90
CA ARG A 74 16.13 -4.84 8.55
C ARG A 74 15.74 -4.88 10.04
N ARG A 75 15.96 -3.78 10.77
CA ARG A 75 15.58 -3.71 12.19
C ARG A 75 14.06 -3.83 12.40
N ILE A 76 13.23 -3.39 11.44
CA ILE A 76 11.77 -3.63 11.50
C ILE A 76 11.47 -5.14 11.45
N ILE A 77 12.10 -5.89 10.54
CA ILE A 77 11.92 -7.35 10.44
C ILE A 77 12.50 -8.04 11.68
N ASP A 78 13.71 -7.65 12.09
CA ASP A 78 14.39 -8.22 13.26
C ASP A 78 13.58 -8.00 14.56
N THR A 79 12.86 -6.88 14.69
CA THR A 79 11.94 -6.64 15.82
C THR A 79 10.86 -7.73 15.88
N ALA A 80 10.24 -8.10 14.75
CA ALA A 80 9.24 -9.17 14.76
C ALA A 80 9.84 -10.53 15.11
N LEU A 81 11.03 -10.83 14.58
CA LEU A 81 11.71 -12.10 14.84
C LEU A 81 12.24 -12.21 16.29
N HIS A 82 12.65 -11.09 16.88
CA HIS A 82 13.12 -11.05 18.27
C HIS A 82 11.97 -11.14 19.29
N GLU A 83 10.92 -10.36 19.08
CA GLU A 83 9.81 -10.25 20.03
C GLU A 83 8.80 -11.40 19.90
N PHE A 84 8.61 -11.94 18.67
CA PHE A 84 7.55 -12.90 18.38
C PHE A 84 8.06 -14.22 17.78
N GLU A 85 9.38 -14.36 17.57
CA GLU A 85 10.06 -15.54 17.03
C GLU A 85 9.61 -15.95 15.61
N ARG A 86 8.76 -15.13 14.95
CA ARG A 86 8.20 -15.39 13.63
C ARG A 86 7.78 -14.11 12.89
N LEU A 87 7.61 -14.23 11.59
CA LEU A 87 7.00 -13.21 10.74
C LEU A 87 6.06 -13.89 9.76
N ASP A 88 4.77 -13.56 9.83
CA ASP A 88 3.72 -14.13 8.97
C ASP A 88 3.22 -13.15 7.91
N ALA A 89 3.18 -11.85 8.25
CA ALA A 89 2.66 -10.85 7.33
C ALA A 89 3.46 -9.55 7.39
N VAL A 90 3.56 -8.90 6.25
CA VAL A 90 4.03 -7.51 6.09
C VAL A 90 2.92 -6.69 5.46
N VAL A 91 2.52 -5.61 6.14
CA VAL A 91 1.62 -4.61 5.58
C VAL A 91 2.42 -3.33 5.36
N ASN A 92 2.70 -3.02 4.10
CA ASN A 92 3.40 -1.83 3.67
C ASN A 92 2.40 -0.69 3.47
N ASN A 93 2.37 0.27 4.39
CA ASN A 93 1.43 1.39 4.35
C ASN A 93 2.12 2.76 4.54
N ALA A 94 3.35 2.81 5.05
CA ALA A 94 4.08 4.06 5.24
C ALA A 94 4.08 4.94 3.98
N GLY A 95 3.87 6.24 4.17
CA GLY A 95 3.80 7.18 3.05
C GLY A 95 3.80 8.63 3.50
N VAL A 96 4.14 9.51 2.58
CA VAL A 96 4.17 10.97 2.71
C VAL A 96 3.49 11.62 1.51
N VAL A 97 3.10 12.89 1.62
CA VAL A 97 2.46 13.64 0.54
C VAL A 97 3.29 14.90 0.24
N ARG A 98 3.58 15.10 -1.05
CA ARG A 98 4.24 16.28 -1.62
C ARG A 98 3.55 16.63 -2.94
N ASP A 99 2.30 17.08 -2.84
CA ASP A 99 1.47 17.37 -4.00
C ASP A 99 1.90 18.66 -4.67
N ARG A 100 2.13 18.59 -5.98
CA ARG A 100 2.55 19.71 -6.81
C ARG A 100 2.14 19.48 -8.26
N MET A 101 1.64 20.52 -8.93
CA MET A 101 1.40 20.46 -10.38
C MET A 101 2.68 20.09 -11.10
N PHE A 102 2.60 19.20 -12.09
CA PHE A 102 3.74 18.58 -12.76
C PHE A 102 4.81 19.59 -13.21
N VAL A 103 4.41 20.73 -13.78
CA VAL A 103 5.32 21.76 -14.27
C VAL A 103 6.10 22.49 -13.16
N ASN A 104 5.66 22.37 -11.91
CA ASN A 104 6.25 23.03 -10.73
C ASN A 104 6.85 22.04 -9.73
N ALA A 105 6.82 20.73 -10.03
CA ALA A 105 7.34 19.70 -9.12
C ALA A 105 8.87 19.80 -9.03
N GLY A 106 9.39 19.85 -7.80
CA GLY A 106 10.81 19.84 -7.52
C GLY A 106 11.39 18.44 -7.40
N GLU A 107 12.72 18.34 -7.56
CA GLU A 107 13.46 17.08 -7.46
C GLU A 107 13.33 16.45 -6.06
N ASP A 108 13.46 17.27 -5.02
CA ASP A 108 13.36 16.84 -3.63
C ASP A 108 11.95 16.33 -3.25
N GLU A 109 10.90 16.93 -3.83
CA GLU A 109 9.52 16.45 -3.67
C GLU A 109 9.34 15.08 -4.33
N TRP A 110 9.87 14.92 -5.55
CA TRP A 110 9.87 13.65 -6.27
C TRP A 110 10.63 12.57 -5.50
N ASP A 111 11.88 12.84 -5.14
CA ASP A 111 12.76 11.87 -4.48
C ASP A 111 12.22 11.44 -3.12
N THR A 112 11.68 12.38 -2.35
CA THR A 112 11.06 12.06 -1.05
C THR A 112 9.90 11.07 -1.21
N VAL A 113 9.00 11.32 -2.16
CA VAL A 113 7.82 10.48 -2.39
C VAL A 113 8.23 9.09 -2.90
N ILE A 114 9.08 9.02 -3.93
CA ILE A 114 9.57 7.74 -4.46
C ILE A 114 10.33 6.95 -3.38
N ARG A 115 11.17 7.63 -2.60
CA ARG A 115 11.95 7.02 -1.52
C ARG A 115 11.04 6.38 -0.47
N VAL A 116 10.08 7.11 0.09
CA VAL A 116 9.26 6.58 1.18
C VAL A 116 8.29 5.52 0.67
N HIS A 117 7.57 5.81 -0.43
CA HIS A 117 6.56 4.89 -0.93
C HIS A 117 7.17 3.67 -1.63
N LEU A 118 7.83 3.86 -2.76
CA LEU A 118 8.25 2.73 -3.59
C LEU A 118 9.46 1.99 -3.01
N ARG A 119 10.50 2.72 -2.63
CA ARG A 119 11.68 2.11 -2.02
C ARG A 119 11.36 1.52 -0.64
N GLY A 120 10.51 2.19 0.19
CA GLY A 120 10.11 1.66 1.49
C GLY A 120 9.39 0.32 1.38
N HIS A 121 8.42 0.21 0.47
CA HIS A 121 7.75 -1.07 0.18
C HIS A 121 8.74 -2.14 -0.31
N PHE A 122 9.70 -1.77 -1.16
CA PHE A 122 10.74 -2.68 -1.62
C PHE A 122 11.63 -3.17 -0.48
N CYS A 123 12.19 -2.27 0.35
CA CYS A 123 13.14 -2.64 1.39
C CYS A 123 12.55 -3.63 2.39
N VAL A 124 11.38 -3.32 2.94
CA VAL A 124 10.72 -4.16 3.94
C VAL A 124 10.30 -5.51 3.34
N SER A 125 9.66 -5.50 2.16
CA SER A 125 9.24 -6.75 1.49
C SER A 125 10.43 -7.62 1.09
N ARG A 126 11.53 -7.02 0.62
CA ARG A 126 12.73 -7.75 0.21
C ARG A 126 13.34 -8.54 1.38
N LEU A 127 13.39 -7.92 2.56
CA LEU A 127 13.94 -8.54 3.77
C LEU A 127 13.01 -9.62 4.33
N ALA A 128 11.70 -9.37 4.35
CA ALA A 128 10.71 -10.37 4.70
C ALA A 128 10.76 -11.59 3.75
N ALA A 129 10.86 -11.35 2.44
CA ALA A 129 10.98 -12.40 1.43
C ALA A 129 12.25 -13.24 1.61
N GLU A 130 13.37 -12.65 2.06
CA GLU A 130 14.59 -13.36 2.42
C GLU A 130 14.35 -14.34 3.57
N TYR A 131 13.74 -13.87 4.65
CA TYR A 131 13.36 -14.70 5.79
C TYR A 131 12.45 -15.88 5.38
N TRP A 132 11.37 -15.62 4.62
CA TRP A 132 10.44 -16.65 4.18
C TRP A 132 11.07 -17.65 3.21
N ARG A 133 11.92 -17.19 2.29
CA ARG A 133 12.69 -18.08 1.41
C ARG A 133 13.56 -19.04 2.24
N ASP A 134 14.27 -18.53 3.24
CA ASP A 134 15.19 -19.31 4.04
C ASP A 134 14.42 -20.25 5.00
N LEU A 135 13.26 -19.81 5.51
CA LEU A 135 12.34 -20.66 6.24
C LEU A 135 11.84 -21.82 5.37
N ALA A 136 11.33 -21.56 4.19
CA ALA A 136 10.84 -22.59 3.27
C ALA A 136 11.93 -23.59 2.87
N LYS A 137 13.16 -23.11 2.63
CA LYS A 137 14.31 -24.01 2.37
C LYS A 137 14.68 -24.90 3.55
N ARG A 138 14.58 -24.38 4.77
CA ARG A 138 14.94 -25.09 5.99
C ARG A 138 13.89 -26.12 6.38
N THR A 139 12.61 -25.81 6.20
CA THR A 139 11.50 -26.70 6.57
C THR A 139 11.11 -27.67 5.47
N GLY A 140 11.39 -27.36 4.22
CA GLY A 140 10.88 -28.09 3.04
C GLY A 140 9.41 -27.81 2.72
N GLU A 141 8.77 -26.86 3.44
CA GLU A 141 7.36 -26.48 3.29
C GLU A 141 7.24 -25.01 2.93
N GLY A 142 6.06 -24.60 2.43
CA GLY A 142 5.78 -23.19 2.16
C GLY A 142 5.81 -22.36 3.45
N ALA A 143 6.44 -21.20 3.43
CA ALA A 143 6.58 -20.32 4.59
C ALA A 143 5.24 -19.69 5.04
N GLY A 144 4.23 -19.68 4.17
CA GLY A 144 2.91 -19.10 4.49
C GLY A 144 2.89 -17.58 4.62
N GLY A 145 3.90 -16.87 4.13
CA GLY A 145 4.03 -15.41 4.26
C GLY A 145 2.96 -14.63 3.48
N ARG A 146 2.62 -13.43 3.96
CA ARG A 146 1.65 -12.51 3.35
C ARG A 146 2.26 -11.13 3.15
N ILE A 147 2.13 -10.57 1.95
CA ILE A 147 2.48 -9.18 1.66
C ILE A 147 1.21 -8.44 1.26
N VAL A 148 0.90 -7.37 1.98
CA VAL A 148 -0.16 -6.43 1.62
C VAL A 148 0.47 -5.07 1.37
N ASN A 149 0.45 -4.64 0.12
CA ASN A 149 1.00 -3.36 -0.32
C ASN A 149 -0.11 -2.31 -0.44
N THR A 150 0.18 -1.07 -0.05
CA THR A 150 -0.80 0.03 -0.17
C THR A 150 -0.51 0.86 -1.43
N SER A 151 -1.31 0.63 -2.47
CA SER A 151 -1.39 1.48 -3.66
C SER A 151 -2.40 2.62 -3.44
N SER A 152 -3.08 3.08 -4.48
CA SER A 152 -4.08 4.16 -4.45
C SER A 152 -4.83 4.20 -5.79
N GLY A 153 -6.04 4.74 -5.81
CA GLY A 153 -6.72 5.11 -7.05
C GLY A 153 -5.86 6.02 -7.95
N ALA A 154 -5.06 6.92 -7.33
CA ALA A 154 -4.07 7.73 -8.06
C ALA A 154 -2.97 6.89 -8.73
N GLY A 155 -2.60 5.74 -8.19
CA GLY A 155 -1.67 4.80 -8.82
C GLY A 155 -2.28 3.97 -9.94
N LEU A 156 -3.61 3.81 -9.94
CA LEU A 156 -4.34 3.05 -10.95
C LEU A 156 -4.72 3.91 -12.16
N LEU A 157 -5.14 5.15 -11.93
CA LEU A 157 -5.74 6.03 -12.93
C LEU A 157 -4.96 7.35 -13.14
N GLY A 158 -3.91 7.60 -12.35
CA GLY A 158 -3.28 8.92 -12.25
C GLY A 158 -4.09 9.88 -11.39
N SER A 159 -3.48 10.97 -10.91
CA SER A 159 -4.16 12.05 -10.21
C SER A 159 -3.49 13.39 -10.51
N VAL A 160 -4.29 14.42 -10.81
CA VAL A 160 -3.78 15.76 -11.12
C VAL A 160 -3.04 16.33 -9.89
N GLY A 161 -1.86 16.91 -10.10
CA GLY A 161 -1.02 17.45 -9.02
C GLY A 161 -0.25 16.39 -8.22
N GLN A 162 -0.36 15.11 -8.55
CA GLN A 162 0.23 14.00 -7.79
C GLN A 162 1.17 13.12 -8.65
N ALA A 163 2.00 13.72 -9.50
CA ALA A 163 2.84 12.97 -10.43
C ALA A 163 3.75 11.96 -9.75
N ALA A 164 4.54 12.38 -8.74
CA ALA A 164 5.43 11.50 -7.99
C ALA A 164 4.65 10.42 -7.21
N TYR A 165 3.55 10.81 -6.57
CA TYR A 165 2.69 9.91 -5.82
C TYR A 165 2.05 8.86 -6.73
N SER A 166 1.44 9.28 -7.84
CA SER A 166 0.85 8.37 -8.84
C SER A 166 1.88 7.39 -9.40
N ALA A 167 3.08 7.88 -9.75
CA ALA A 167 4.17 7.04 -10.24
C ALA A 167 4.61 6.00 -9.19
N ALA A 168 4.80 6.42 -7.92
CA ALA A 168 5.16 5.53 -6.84
C ALA A 168 4.09 4.45 -6.59
N LYS A 169 2.82 4.85 -6.55
CA LYS A 169 1.68 3.95 -6.29
C LYS A 169 1.41 2.99 -7.45
N ALA A 170 1.61 3.42 -8.71
CA ALA A 170 1.63 2.53 -9.87
C ALA A 170 2.81 1.55 -9.82
N GLY A 171 4.01 2.02 -9.44
CA GLY A 171 5.19 1.18 -9.24
C GLY A 171 4.97 0.10 -8.17
N ILE A 172 4.23 0.39 -7.10
CA ILE A 172 3.85 -0.58 -6.06
C ILE A 172 2.97 -1.70 -6.64
N VAL A 173 2.05 -1.40 -7.56
CA VAL A 173 1.26 -2.44 -8.25
C VAL A 173 2.17 -3.36 -9.05
N GLY A 174 3.09 -2.80 -9.87
CA GLY A 174 4.07 -3.58 -10.60
C GLY A 174 4.95 -4.45 -9.69
N LEU A 175 5.43 -3.88 -8.57
CA LEU A 175 6.19 -4.60 -7.55
C LEU A 175 5.37 -5.76 -6.96
N THR A 176 4.09 -5.55 -6.67
CA THR A 176 3.18 -6.57 -6.13
C THR A 176 3.04 -7.77 -7.08
N LEU A 177 2.89 -7.52 -8.39
CA LEU A 177 2.76 -8.58 -9.38
C LEU A 177 4.03 -9.43 -9.47
N VAL A 178 5.21 -8.80 -9.42
CA VAL A 178 6.51 -9.50 -9.40
C VAL A 178 6.66 -10.30 -8.12
N GLN A 179 6.37 -9.73 -6.95
CA GLN A 179 6.40 -10.42 -5.67
C GLN A 179 5.48 -11.65 -5.66
N ALA A 180 4.26 -11.51 -6.18
CA ALA A 180 3.31 -12.62 -6.29
C ALA A 180 3.86 -13.78 -7.14
N ALA A 181 4.45 -13.45 -8.29
CA ALA A 181 4.98 -14.47 -9.21
C ALA A 181 6.25 -15.15 -8.66
N GLU A 182 7.21 -14.38 -8.12
CA GLU A 182 8.50 -14.91 -7.68
C GLU A 182 8.43 -15.66 -6.36
N LEU A 183 7.56 -15.21 -5.43
CA LEU A 183 7.50 -15.73 -4.07
C LEU A 183 6.49 -16.87 -3.90
N ALA A 184 5.61 -17.12 -4.89
CA ALA A 184 4.63 -18.20 -4.85
C ALA A 184 5.27 -19.56 -4.55
N ARG A 185 6.47 -19.84 -5.09
CA ARG A 185 7.23 -21.07 -4.85
C ARG A 185 7.66 -21.27 -3.39
N TYR A 186 7.61 -20.22 -2.57
CA TYR A 186 7.87 -20.27 -1.14
C TYR A 186 6.59 -20.23 -0.29
N GLY A 187 5.42 -20.34 -0.93
CA GLY A 187 4.12 -20.26 -0.26
C GLY A 187 3.75 -18.84 0.21
N VAL A 188 4.35 -17.80 -0.36
CA VAL A 188 4.08 -16.40 -0.02
C VAL A 188 3.11 -15.80 -1.03
N THR A 189 2.10 -15.09 -0.53
CA THR A 189 1.19 -14.30 -1.37
C THR A 189 1.52 -12.81 -1.28
N ALA A 190 1.28 -12.07 -2.36
CA ALA A 190 1.42 -10.62 -2.40
C ALA A 190 0.22 -10.00 -3.10
N ASN A 191 -0.44 -9.05 -2.44
CA ASN A 191 -1.59 -8.33 -2.97
C ASN A 191 -1.45 -6.83 -2.67
N ALA A 192 -2.18 -6.01 -3.42
CA ALA A 192 -2.22 -4.56 -3.18
C ALA A 192 -3.65 -4.11 -2.86
N ILE A 193 -3.77 -3.08 -2.03
CA ILE A 193 -5.01 -2.35 -1.79
C ILE A 193 -4.88 -0.93 -2.35
N ALA A 194 -5.97 -0.38 -2.85
CA ALA A 194 -6.14 1.01 -3.25
C ALA A 194 -7.30 1.60 -2.41
N PRO A 195 -7.02 2.06 -1.18
CA PRO A 195 -8.05 2.48 -0.24
C PRO A 195 -8.49 3.91 -0.47
N SER A 196 -9.79 4.18 -0.24
CA SER A 196 -10.34 5.52 -0.02
C SER A 196 -10.73 5.66 1.45
N ALA A 197 -10.14 6.65 2.14
CA ALA A 197 -10.47 6.92 3.54
C ALA A 197 -10.10 8.36 3.92
N ARG A 198 -10.79 8.88 4.92
CA ARG A 198 -10.46 10.15 5.56
C ARG A 198 -9.19 9.99 6.40
N THR A 199 -8.15 10.66 5.98
CA THR A 199 -6.86 10.72 6.67
C THR A 199 -6.30 12.13 6.56
N ARG A 200 -5.28 12.44 7.33
CA ARG A 200 -4.55 13.71 7.17
C ARG A 200 -4.10 13.98 5.72
N MET A 201 -3.87 12.91 4.93
CA MET A 201 -3.45 13.02 3.52
C MET A 201 -4.60 13.47 2.59
N THR A 202 -5.83 13.10 2.90
CA THR A 202 -6.99 13.30 2.02
C THR A 202 -7.88 14.47 2.42
N GLU A 203 -7.89 14.84 3.70
CA GLU A 203 -8.75 15.91 4.25
C GLU A 203 -8.51 17.27 3.61
N THR A 204 -7.28 17.60 3.24
CA THR A 204 -6.94 18.90 2.63
C THR A 204 -7.23 18.94 1.14
N VAL A 205 -7.11 17.82 0.43
CA VAL A 205 -7.22 17.75 -1.03
C VAL A 205 -8.66 17.45 -1.47
N PHE A 206 -9.40 16.66 -0.69
CA PHE A 206 -10.74 16.18 -1.02
C PHE A 206 -11.75 16.51 0.09
N ALA A 207 -11.66 17.68 0.72
CA ALA A 207 -12.42 18.05 1.91
C ALA A 207 -13.92 17.75 1.84
N ALA A 208 -14.57 18.02 0.70
CA ALA A 208 -16.01 17.79 0.52
C ALA A 208 -16.36 16.29 0.49
N ALA A 209 -15.53 15.46 -0.19
CA ALA A 209 -15.72 14.00 -0.25
C ALA A 209 -15.34 13.30 1.06
N MET A 210 -14.48 13.92 1.87
CA MET A 210 -13.97 13.38 3.14
C MET A 210 -14.76 13.89 4.35
N ALA A 211 -15.85 14.62 4.16
CA ALA A 211 -16.69 15.10 5.28
C ALA A 211 -17.23 13.94 6.13
N ALA A 212 -17.21 14.10 7.45
CA ALA A 212 -17.85 13.14 8.35
C ALA A 212 -19.37 13.21 8.19
N PRO A 213 -20.11 12.10 8.46
CA PRO A 213 -21.56 12.11 8.45
C PRO A 213 -22.15 13.16 9.41
N GLY A 214 -23.27 13.76 8.99
CA GLY A 214 -23.90 14.86 9.73
C GLY A 214 -24.67 14.41 10.97
N GLN A 215 -24.99 13.10 11.12
CA GLN A 215 -25.80 12.59 12.20
C GLN A 215 -25.10 11.45 12.97
N PRO A 216 -25.26 11.39 14.30
CA PRO A 216 -24.75 10.27 15.08
C PRO A 216 -25.39 8.94 14.67
N GLY A 217 -24.55 7.92 14.43
CA GLY A 217 -25.00 6.56 14.01
C GLY A 217 -25.16 6.36 12.52
N GLU A 218 -25.00 7.38 11.71
CA GLU A 218 -24.89 7.26 10.26
C GLU A 218 -23.57 6.57 9.87
N PHE A 219 -23.61 5.72 8.83
CA PHE A 219 -22.40 5.04 8.34
C PHE A 219 -21.39 6.03 7.79
N ASP A 220 -20.22 6.09 8.40
CA ASP A 220 -19.10 6.90 7.92
C ASP A 220 -18.32 6.15 6.84
N ALA A 221 -18.67 6.37 5.59
CA ALA A 221 -18.04 5.72 4.46
C ALA A 221 -16.54 6.00 4.37
N MET A 222 -16.07 7.15 4.88
CA MET A 222 -14.65 7.53 4.83
C MET A 222 -13.88 7.19 6.10
N ALA A 223 -14.48 6.46 7.05
CA ALA A 223 -13.76 6.02 8.24
C ALA A 223 -12.62 5.05 7.86
N PRO A 224 -11.37 5.28 8.32
CA PRO A 224 -10.22 4.41 8.00
C PRO A 224 -10.43 2.94 8.38
N GLY A 225 -11.23 2.68 9.41
CA GLY A 225 -11.57 1.34 9.87
C GLY A 225 -12.30 0.48 8.83
N ASN A 226 -12.99 1.07 7.84
CA ASN A 226 -13.69 0.32 6.81
C ASN A 226 -12.76 -0.50 5.90
N VAL A 227 -11.50 -0.09 5.79
CA VAL A 227 -10.48 -0.77 4.97
C VAL A 227 -9.86 -1.95 5.72
N SER A 228 -9.82 -1.89 7.05
CA SER A 228 -9.06 -2.81 7.90
C SER A 228 -9.49 -4.28 7.82
N PRO A 229 -10.78 -4.64 7.68
CA PRO A 229 -11.19 -6.04 7.53
C PRO A 229 -10.57 -6.73 6.31
N LEU A 230 -10.43 -6.03 5.17
CA LEU A 230 -9.76 -6.58 3.99
C LEU A 230 -8.28 -6.85 4.27
N VAL A 231 -7.59 -5.91 4.92
CA VAL A 231 -6.16 -6.06 5.29
C VAL A 231 -5.98 -7.24 6.25
N ALA A 232 -6.81 -7.34 7.28
CA ALA A 232 -6.76 -8.45 8.24
C ALA A 232 -7.00 -9.80 7.55
N TRP A 233 -7.98 -9.89 6.66
CA TRP A 233 -8.24 -11.10 5.88
C TRP A 233 -7.08 -11.45 4.94
N LEU A 234 -6.50 -10.48 4.22
CA LEU A 234 -5.33 -10.71 3.36
C LEU A 234 -4.08 -11.16 4.14
N CYS A 235 -3.98 -10.82 5.42
CA CYS A 235 -2.92 -11.29 6.32
C CYS A 235 -3.20 -12.68 6.91
N SER A 236 -4.42 -13.21 6.79
CA SER A 236 -4.82 -14.49 7.36
C SER A 236 -4.45 -15.70 6.50
N THR A 237 -4.63 -16.89 7.03
CA THR A 237 -4.48 -18.15 6.29
C THR A 237 -5.58 -18.36 5.26
N ASP A 238 -6.76 -17.76 5.47
CA ASP A 238 -7.93 -17.92 4.59
C ASP A 238 -7.73 -17.28 3.22
N SER A 239 -6.79 -16.34 3.10
CA SER A 239 -6.41 -15.69 1.84
C SER A 239 -5.31 -16.44 1.05
N ALA A 240 -4.92 -17.65 1.46
CA ALA A 240 -3.79 -18.39 0.87
C ALA A 240 -3.91 -18.61 -0.65
N GLY A 241 -5.13 -18.66 -1.19
CA GLY A 241 -5.39 -18.79 -2.63
C GLY A 241 -5.40 -17.46 -3.41
N VAL A 242 -5.17 -16.32 -2.74
CA VAL A 242 -5.27 -14.97 -3.35
C VAL A 242 -3.89 -14.34 -3.42
N THR A 243 -3.40 -14.15 -4.64
CA THR A 243 -2.10 -13.50 -4.89
C THR A 243 -2.12 -12.75 -6.23
N GLY A 244 -1.32 -11.69 -6.34
CA GLY A 244 -1.21 -10.86 -7.54
C GLY A 244 -2.48 -10.04 -7.83
N ARG A 245 -3.28 -9.73 -6.81
CA ARG A 245 -4.51 -8.96 -6.97
C ARG A 245 -4.37 -7.55 -6.43
N VAL A 246 -5.16 -6.66 -7.02
CA VAL A 246 -5.33 -5.29 -6.57
C VAL A 246 -6.79 -5.08 -6.19
N PHE A 247 -7.03 -4.58 -5.00
CA PHE A 247 -8.38 -4.34 -4.47
C PHE A 247 -8.57 -2.85 -4.22
N GLU A 248 -9.55 -2.24 -4.86
CA GLU A 248 -10.02 -0.92 -4.48
C GLU A 248 -11.09 -1.07 -3.41
N ILE A 249 -11.00 -0.30 -2.34
CA ILE A 249 -11.94 -0.34 -1.23
C ILE A 249 -12.31 1.09 -0.79
N ASP A 250 -13.60 1.37 -0.81
CA ASP A 250 -14.21 2.66 -0.57
C ASP A 250 -15.48 2.48 0.28
N GLY A 251 -15.39 2.80 1.55
CA GLY A 251 -16.48 2.54 2.50
C GLY A 251 -16.88 1.07 2.52
N GLY A 252 -18.11 0.79 2.08
CA GLY A 252 -18.63 -0.57 1.96
C GLY A 252 -18.47 -1.20 0.58
N ARG A 253 -17.82 -0.51 -0.37
CA ARG A 253 -17.63 -1.00 -1.74
C ARG A 253 -16.25 -1.61 -1.90
N LEU A 254 -16.19 -2.88 -2.32
CA LEU A 254 -14.98 -3.61 -2.65
C LEU A 254 -14.96 -3.95 -4.14
N THR A 255 -13.88 -3.62 -4.83
CA THR A 255 -13.69 -3.87 -6.26
C THR A 255 -12.37 -4.60 -6.48
N VAL A 256 -12.36 -5.64 -7.31
CA VAL A 256 -11.14 -6.26 -7.84
C VAL A 256 -10.74 -5.52 -9.10
N MET A 257 -9.54 -4.94 -9.12
CA MET A 257 -9.01 -4.24 -10.29
C MET A 257 -8.29 -5.23 -11.21
N ASP A 258 -8.62 -5.21 -12.49
CA ASP A 258 -8.20 -6.23 -13.45
C ASP A 258 -6.92 -5.84 -14.25
N GLY A 259 -6.29 -4.75 -13.91
CA GLY A 259 -5.02 -4.33 -14.51
C GLY A 259 -5.09 -4.00 -16.01
N TRP A 260 -3.92 -4.05 -16.68
CA TRP A 260 -3.80 -3.76 -18.10
C TRP A 260 -4.26 -4.93 -18.97
N GLN A 261 -5.25 -4.69 -19.83
CA GLN A 261 -5.75 -5.66 -20.82
C GLN A 261 -5.47 -5.19 -22.24
N ARG A 262 -5.31 -6.15 -23.16
CA ARG A 262 -5.20 -5.83 -24.57
C ARG A 262 -6.58 -5.53 -25.13
N ALA A 263 -6.85 -4.27 -25.51
CA ALA A 263 -8.09 -3.87 -26.12
C ALA A 263 -8.18 -4.24 -27.62
N GLY A 264 -7.03 -4.29 -28.30
CA GLY A 264 -6.91 -4.71 -29.68
C GLY A 264 -5.47 -5.09 -30.05
N THR A 265 -5.32 -5.85 -31.11
CA THR A 265 -4.01 -6.27 -31.63
C THR A 265 -4.05 -6.28 -33.16
N SER A 266 -3.01 -5.79 -33.79
CA SER A 266 -2.75 -5.95 -35.22
C SER A 266 -1.35 -6.53 -35.41
N ASP A 267 -1.25 -7.56 -36.23
CA ASP A 267 0.02 -8.17 -36.64
C ASP A 267 0.00 -8.37 -38.16
N ILE A 268 0.89 -7.71 -38.85
CA ILE A 268 1.01 -7.80 -40.31
C ILE A 268 2.17 -8.71 -40.77
N GLY A 269 2.84 -9.39 -39.83
CA GLY A 269 3.95 -10.30 -40.10
C GLY A 269 5.22 -9.67 -40.68
N ARG A 270 5.32 -8.32 -40.68
CA ARG A 270 6.45 -7.52 -41.18
C ARG A 270 6.54 -6.17 -40.45
N ARG A 271 7.57 -5.40 -40.75
CA ARG A 271 7.71 -4.03 -40.25
C ARG A 271 6.64 -3.13 -40.88
N TYR A 272 5.94 -2.33 -40.05
CA TYR A 272 5.06 -1.26 -40.48
C TYR A 272 5.82 -0.13 -41.19
N GLY A 273 5.18 0.44 -42.25
CA GLY A 273 5.51 1.77 -42.72
C GLY A 273 4.94 2.85 -41.80
N ILE A 274 5.49 4.06 -41.85
CA ILE A 274 5.07 5.15 -40.92
C ILE A 274 3.61 5.59 -41.16
N GLU A 275 3.14 5.59 -42.40
CA GLU A 275 1.76 5.93 -42.73
C GLU A 275 0.80 4.81 -42.31
N GLU A 276 1.14 3.57 -42.67
CA GLU A 276 0.38 2.37 -42.35
C GLU A 276 0.21 2.17 -40.81
N ILE A 277 1.24 2.43 -40.00
CA ILE A 277 1.11 2.30 -38.55
C ILE A 277 0.20 3.37 -37.97
N GLY A 278 0.17 4.58 -38.55
CA GLY A 278 -0.74 5.64 -38.14
C GLY A 278 -2.21 5.28 -38.36
N GLU A 279 -2.54 4.69 -39.52
CA GLU A 279 -3.88 4.19 -39.81
C GLU A 279 -4.26 3.05 -38.86
N THR A 280 -3.36 2.09 -38.64
CA THR A 280 -3.58 0.95 -37.75
C THR A 280 -3.81 1.41 -36.30
N VAL A 281 -3.03 2.36 -35.80
CA VAL A 281 -3.21 2.93 -34.44
C VAL A 281 -4.57 3.58 -34.31
N THR A 282 -4.98 4.37 -35.30
CA THR A 282 -6.30 5.04 -35.31
C THR A 282 -7.44 4.01 -35.30
N GLU A 283 -7.33 2.95 -36.08
CA GLU A 283 -8.31 1.87 -36.10
C GLU A 283 -8.39 1.12 -34.76
N LEU A 284 -7.24 0.79 -34.16
CA LEU A 284 -7.17 0.10 -32.86
C LEU A 284 -7.77 0.97 -31.75
N ILE A 285 -7.48 2.28 -31.73
CA ILE A 285 -8.07 3.22 -30.76
C ILE A 285 -9.59 3.29 -30.96
N GLY A 286 -10.08 3.37 -32.19
CA GLY A 286 -11.52 3.44 -32.48
C GLY A 286 -12.33 2.19 -32.06
N ARG A 287 -11.65 1.07 -31.79
CA ARG A 287 -12.26 -0.16 -31.29
C ARG A 287 -12.00 -0.39 -29.79
N SER A 288 -11.18 0.43 -29.17
CA SER A 288 -10.83 0.34 -27.75
C SER A 288 -11.83 1.10 -26.90
N PRO A 289 -12.08 0.70 -25.64
CA PRO A 289 -12.81 1.52 -24.70
C PRO A 289 -12.11 2.87 -24.50
N ASP A 290 -12.89 3.91 -24.22
CA ASP A 290 -12.33 5.20 -23.81
C ASP A 290 -11.49 5.03 -22.54
N PRO A 291 -10.40 5.80 -22.39
CA PRO A 291 -9.62 5.81 -21.16
C PRO A 291 -10.49 6.19 -19.96
N LEU A 292 -10.28 5.51 -18.84
CA LEU A 292 -10.91 5.93 -17.58
C LEU A 292 -10.43 7.34 -17.21
N PRO A 293 -11.31 8.17 -16.61
CA PRO A 293 -10.92 9.49 -16.16
C PRO A 293 -9.83 9.40 -15.08
N VAL A 294 -9.00 10.42 -15.01
CA VAL A 294 -8.00 10.57 -13.95
C VAL A 294 -8.71 10.60 -12.59
N TYR A 295 -8.15 9.93 -11.60
CA TYR A 295 -8.72 9.79 -10.26
C TYR A 295 -9.06 11.16 -9.65
N GLY A 296 -10.28 11.29 -9.14
CA GLY A 296 -10.77 12.52 -8.51
C GLY A 296 -11.22 13.62 -9.50
N THR A 297 -11.38 13.33 -10.79
CA THR A 297 -11.89 14.30 -11.80
C THR A 297 -13.29 13.98 -12.32
N SER A 298 -13.92 12.92 -11.88
CA SER A 298 -15.29 12.50 -12.24
C SER A 298 -16.31 12.92 -11.19
#